data_a3481e274a9cd915b367700bfe4c951b
#
_entry.id   a3481e274a9cd915b367700bfe4c951b
#
_cell.length_a   1.000
_cell.length_b   1.000
_cell.length_c   1.000
_cell.angle_alpha   90.00
_cell.angle_beta   90.00
_cell.angle_gamma   90.00
#
_symmetry.space_group_name_H-M   'P 1'
#
loop_
_entity.id
_entity.type
_entity.pdbx_description
1 polymer ?
#
loop_
_entity_poly.entity_id
_entity_poly.type
_entity_poly.pdbx_seq_one_letter_code
_entity_poly.pdbx_strand_id
1 'polypeptide(L)'
;PLKTAQHIRETFARMAMNDEETVALTAGGHTFGKAHGAGDPSLVGVEPEGAPIHQMGFGWKSDYKSGKGRDAITSGIEGAWTPKPIEWDNGYFEMLFGYEWELVKSPSGANQWHPINPKDSDLAPDAEDSSIKVTTIMTTADMAMREDPEYCKISKRFQKNPDEFQDAFARAWFKLLHRDMGPKCRYLGPEVPAEDLIWQDPIPKGNKDINVEEIKEHLSNVNLTVTEMVETAWASASIFRSSDLRGGANGSRIRLEPQCNWEINKPNKLNDILPVYEKIAEQTGASIADVIVLAGNFAIEKASKTPVPFIPGRGDASSEQTDIESFSVLEPYADGFRNFKKSYVELRTEEMLIDKCQLLGLTAPEMTVLLAGLRTLGVGEIGLGVFDENDTQLNTAFFEKILDVDIEWKNIDDDIFEGYCSKTSSNLKASAVDLIFGSNSELRAITEFYASDDAREEFVHDFVEAWTKVMTLDRFDLDS
;
A
#
# COMPACT_ATOMS: atom_id res chain seq x y z
N PRO A 1 -1.41 22.48 22.24
CA PRO A 1 -0.26 21.65 21.81
C PRO A 1 -0.45 20.16 22.07
N LEU A 2 -0.85 19.70 23.29
CA LEU A 2 -0.96 18.26 23.62
C LEU A 2 -1.97 17.50 22.76
N LYS A 3 -3.15 18.09 22.46
CA LYS A 3 -4.10 17.47 21.53
C LYS A 3 -3.54 17.44 20.10
N THR A 4 -2.80 18.46 19.72
CA THR A 4 -2.09 18.51 18.43
C THR A 4 -1.03 17.41 18.34
N ALA A 5 -0.27 17.14 19.43
CA ALA A 5 0.68 16.04 19.48
C ALA A 5 0.03 14.67 19.18
N GLN A 6 -1.16 14.42 19.74
CA GLN A 6 -1.92 13.22 19.45
C GLN A 6 -2.28 13.12 17.96
N HIS A 7 -2.80 14.19 17.37
CA HIS A 7 -3.17 14.20 15.95
C HIS A 7 -1.94 14.04 15.04
N ILE A 8 -0.81 14.65 15.40
CA ILE A 8 0.46 14.49 14.67
C ILE A 8 0.87 13.00 14.69
N ARG A 9 0.87 12.38 15.87
CA ARG A 9 1.26 10.97 16.05
C ARG A 9 0.37 10.04 15.21
N GLU A 10 -0.95 10.24 15.22
CA GLU A 10 -1.89 9.49 14.40
C GLU A 10 -1.64 9.67 12.90
N THR A 11 -1.35 10.89 12.46
CA THR A 11 -1.10 11.20 11.05
C THR A 11 0.24 10.63 10.57
N PHE A 12 1.30 10.81 11.35
CA PHE A 12 2.63 10.32 11.00
C PHE A 12 2.72 8.79 11.09
N ALA A 13 1.98 8.16 12.01
CA ALA A 13 1.88 6.70 12.07
C ALA A 13 1.30 6.09 10.78
N ARG A 14 0.36 6.78 10.09
CA ARG A 14 -0.14 6.34 8.78
C ARG A 14 0.93 6.37 7.69
N MET A 15 1.95 7.20 7.85
CA MET A 15 3.14 7.24 6.99
C MET A 15 4.26 6.32 7.49
N ALA A 16 3.95 5.47 8.48
CA ALA A 16 4.90 4.60 9.21
C ALA A 16 6.08 5.36 9.84
N MET A 17 5.86 6.61 10.27
CA MET A 17 6.85 7.42 10.98
C MET A 17 6.62 7.28 12.49
N ASN A 18 7.69 6.93 13.21
CA ASN A 18 7.70 6.93 14.67
C ASN A 18 7.91 8.34 15.24
N ASP A 19 7.92 8.46 16.58
CA ASP A 19 8.08 9.75 17.25
C ASP A 19 9.43 10.41 16.95
N GLU A 20 10.51 9.64 16.80
CA GLU A 20 11.84 10.16 16.46
C GLU A 20 11.88 10.72 15.03
N GLU A 21 11.38 9.96 14.07
CA GLU A 21 11.25 10.39 12.67
C GLU A 21 10.33 11.61 12.54
N THR A 22 9.25 11.66 13.32
CA THR A 22 8.31 12.79 13.38
C THR A 22 8.98 14.07 13.85
N VAL A 23 9.73 14.01 14.96
CA VAL A 23 10.48 15.16 15.47
C VAL A 23 11.58 15.57 14.49
N ALA A 24 12.32 14.62 13.94
CA ALA A 24 13.39 14.88 12.97
C ALA A 24 12.85 15.59 11.72
N LEU A 25 11.76 15.10 11.13
CA LEU A 25 11.13 15.72 9.95
C LEU A 25 10.57 17.11 10.25
N THR A 26 9.89 17.29 11.38
CA THR A 26 9.32 18.58 11.77
C THR A 26 10.44 19.60 11.97
N ALA A 27 11.40 19.29 12.82
CA ALA A 27 12.51 20.20 13.14
C ALA A 27 13.44 20.47 11.95
N GLY A 28 13.80 19.42 11.20
CA GLY A 28 14.70 19.54 10.05
C GLY A 28 14.05 20.26 8.87
N GLY A 29 12.75 20.03 8.65
CA GLY A 29 11.98 20.76 7.65
C GLY A 29 11.78 22.23 8.00
N HIS A 30 11.43 22.52 9.27
CA HIS A 30 11.20 23.89 9.73
C HIS A 30 12.46 24.72 9.96
N THR A 31 13.66 24.13 9.89
CA THR A 31 14.90 24.91 9.86
C THR A 31 15.05 25.71 8.56
N PHE A 32 14.37 25.28 7.48
CA PHE A 32 14.39 25.94 6.17
C PHE A 32 13.16 26.77 5.91
N GLY A 33 13.34 27.81 5.12
CA GLY A 33 12.28 28.50 4.44
C GLY A 33 11.39 29.36 5.32
N LYS A 34 10.30 29.77 4.72
CA LYS A 34 9.30 30.67 5.29
C LYS A 34 7.92 30.27 4.81
N ALA A 35 6.92 30.36 5.70
CA ALA A 35 5.52 30.30 5.33
C ALA A 35 4.99 31.73 5.03
N HIS A 36 4.05 31.83 4.09
CA HIS A 36 3.47 33.08 3.65
C HIS A 36 1.97 33.11 3.92
N GLY A 37 1.56 33.97 4.84
CA GLY A 37 0.17 34.28 5.19
C GLY A 37 0.00 35.78 5.32
N ALA A 38 0.55 36.56 4.35
CA ALA A 38 0.73 38.01 4.41
C ALA A 38 -0.58 38.80 4.34
N GLY A 39 -1.69 38.18 3.94
CA GLY A 39 -2.98 38.84 3.79
C GLY A 39 -4.18 37.89 3.88
N ASP A 40 -5.36 38.40 3.55
CA ASP A 40 -6.58 37.60 3.60
C ASP A 40 -6.55 36.40 2.62
N PRO A 41 -6.80 35.17 3.09
CA PRO A 41 -6.77 33.98 2.26
C PRO A 41 -7.82 33.97 1.16
N SER A 42 -8.89 34.78 1.25
CA SER A 42 -9.88 34.92 0.19
C SER A 42 -9.32 35.52 -1.11
N LEU A 43 -8.12 36.14 -1.04
CA LEU A 43 -7.40 36.66 -2.20
C LEU A 43 -6.59 35.60 -2.95
N VAL A 44 -6.53 34.39 -2.45
CA VAL A 44 -5.87 33.24 -3.12
C VAL A 44 -6.84 32.64 -4.12
N GLY A 45 -6.38 32.47 -5.37
CA GLY A 45 -7.13 31.80 -6.43
C GLY A 45 -7.30 30.30 -6.20
N VAL A 46 -7.92 29.64 -7.17
CA VAL A 46 -8.23 28.21 -7.13
C VAL A 46 -6.97 27.34 -7.14
N GLU A 47 -7.11 26.12 -6.66
CA GLU A 47 -6.08 25.08 -6.68
C GLU A 47 -5.66 24.74 -8.13
N PRO A 48 -4.50 24.05 -8.33
CA PRO A 48 -3.98 23.75 -9.68
C PRO A 48 -4.96 23.03 -10.60
N GLU A 49 -5.70 22.04 -10.11
CA GLU A 49 -6.69 21.30 -10.91
C GLU A 49 -7.90 22.14 -11.31
N GLY A 50 -8.32 23.06 -10.44
CA GLY A 50 -9.42 24.00 -10.72
C GLY A 50 -8.99 25.24 -11.48
N ALA A 51 -7.68 25.46 -11.69
CA ALA A 51 -7.18 26.66 -12.33
C ALA A 51 -7.34 26.62 -13.85
N PRO A 52 -7.62 27.77 -14.51
CA PRO A 52 -7.71 27.82 -15.98
C PRO A 52 -6.36 27.54 -16.63
N ILE A 53 -6.40 27.04 -17.89
CA ILE A 53 -5.22 26.57 -18.63
C ILE A 53 -4.08 27.59 -18.72
N HIS A 54 -4.40 28.89 -18.75
CA HIS A 54 -3.37 29.94 -18.82
C HIS A 54 -2.56 30.11 -17.51
N GLN A 55 -2.96 29.46 -16.42
CA GLN A 55 -2.15 29.37 -15.20
C GLN A 55 -1.19 28.19 -15.20
N MET A 56 -1.15 27.42 -16.30
CA MET A 56 -0.11 26.41 -16.59
C MET A 56 0.06 25.33 -15.50
N GLY A 57 -1.02 25.00 -14.77
CA GLY A 57 -1.00 24.02 -13.69
C GLY A 57 -0.43 24.54 -12.35
N PHE A 58 -0.06 25.81 -12.26
CA PHE A 58 0.43 26.38 -11.00
C PHE A 58 -0.70 26.71 -10.02
N GLY A 59 -1.84 27.23 -10.49
CA GLY A 59 -2.95 27.61 -9.63
C GLY A 59 -2.55 28.60 -8.52
N TRP A 60 -3.43 28.78 -7.49
CA TRP A 60 -3.17 29.53 -6.26
C TRP A 60 -2.67 30.96 -6.48
N LYS A 61 -3.04 31.58 -7.59
CA LYS A 61 -2.70 32.97 -7.86
C LYS A 61 -3.20 33.86 -6.73
N SER A 62 -2.31 34.69 -6.18
CA SER A 62 -2.67 35.65 -5.13
C SER A 62 -2.86 37.04 -5.72
N ASP A 63 -3.99 37.67 -5.38
CA ASP A 63 -4.30 39.04 -5.75
C ASP A 63 -4.00 40.03 -4.60
N TYR A 64 -3.30 39.58 -3.53
CA TYR A 64 -2.85 40.43 -2.45
C TYR A 64 -1.62 41.23 -2.89
N LYS A 65 -1.76 42.56 -2.99
CA LYS A 65 -0.68 43.48 -3.43
C LYS A 65 0.05 42.96 -4.69
N SER A 66 1.37 42.69 -4.56
CA SER A 66 2.15 42.16 -5.68
C SER A 66 1.90 40.68 -5.98
N GLY A 67 1.33 39.92 -5.05
CA GLY A 67 1.16 38.47 -5.12
C GLY A 67 2.46 37.67 -5.10
N LYS A 68 3.60 38.30 -4.85
CA LYS A 68 4.92 37.70 -4.93
C LYS A 68 5.77 38.06 -3.70
N GLY A 69 6.80 37.28 -3.45
CA GLY A 69 7.75 37.53 -2.35
C GLY A 69 7.01 37.68 -1.02
N ARG A 70 7.21 38.83 -0.34
CA ARG A 70 6.56 39.14 0.94
C ARG A 70 5.04 39.20 0.88
N ASP A 71 4.46 39.44 -0.27
CA ASP A 71 3.02 39.54 -0.49
C ASP A 71 2.40 38.20 -0.94
N ALA A 72 3.17 37.12 -1.00
CA ALA A 72 2.65 35.80 -1.31
C ALA A 72 1.73 35.29 -0.18
N ILE A 73 0.70 34.50 -0.54
CA ILE A 73 -0.17 33.78 0.39
C ILE A 73 -0.16 32.33 -0.05
N THR A 74 0.55 31.45 0.69
CA THR A 74 0.65 30.01 0.42
C THR A 74 0.15 29.16 1.57
N SER A 75 0.05 29.76 2.76
CA SER A 75 -0.48 29.13 3.96
C SER A 75 -1.15 30.18 4.87
N GLY A 76 -1.77 29.72 5.95
CA GLY A 76 -2.39 30.64 6.91
C GLY A 76 -1.38 31.34 7.84
N ILE A 77 -0.19 30.81 8.02
CA ILE A 77 0.86 31.34 8.91
C ILE A 77 1.86 32.23 8.14
N GLU A 78 2.47 33.21 8.83
CA GLU A 78 3.40 34.14 8.23
C GLU A 78 4.68 34.20 9.05
N GLY A 79 5.82 33.80 8.47
CA GLY A 79 7.15 33.93 9.07
C GLY A 79 8.05 32.73 8.84
N ALA A 80 9.28 32.85 9.34
CA ALA A 80 10.29 31.78 9.37
C ALA A 80 10.47 31.26 10.80
N TRP A 81 10.87 30.00 10.95
CA TRP A 81 11.09 29.38 12.26
C TRP A 81 12.45 29.72 12.86
N THR A 82 13.42 30.06 12.00
CA THR A 82 14.80 30.32 12.40
C THR A 82 15.32 31.64 11.86
N PRO A 83 16.37 32.22 12.47
CA PRO A 83 17.03 33.42 11.94
C PRO A 83 17.77 33.19 10.61
N LYS A 84 18.02 31.93 10.23
CA LYS A 84 18.76 31.53 9.05
C LYS A 84 17.98 30.59 8.15
N PRO A 85 16.87 31.02 7.55
CA PRO A 85 15.94 30.16 6.84
C PRO A 85 16.49 29.55 5.52
N ILE A 86 17.72 29.84 5.14
CA ILE A 86 18.43 29.28 3.97
C ILE A 86 19.60 28.36 4.34
N GLU A 87 19.81 28.13 5.63
CA GLU A 87 20.83 27.21 6.16
C GLU A 87 20.18 26.07 6.94
N TRP A 88 20.72 24.86 6.80
CA TRP A 88 20.33 23.75 7.66
C TRP A 88 21.24 23.71 8.89
N ASP A 89 20.70 23.95 10.05
CA ASP A 89 21.40 23.95 11.33
C ASP A 89 20.50 23.52 12.50
N ASN A 90 20.99 23.64 13.72
CA ASN A 90 20.25 23.30 14.94
C ASN A 90 19.37 24.46 15.48
N GLY A 91 19.25 25.54 14.73
CA GLY A 91 18.58 26.78 15.14
C GLY A 91 17.11 26.61 15.49
N TYR A 92 16.44 25.63 14.89
CA TYR A 92 15.06 25.32 15.26
C TYR A 92 14.89 25.02 16.76
N PHE A 93 15.72 24.12 17.31
CA PHE A 93 15.64 23.77 18.73
C PHE A 93 16.16 24.89 19.63
N GLU A 94 17.14 25.68 19.17
CA GLU A 94 17.62 26.87 19.88
C GLU A 94 16.49 27.90 20.04
N MET A 95 15.70 28.13 19.00
CA MET A 95 14.52 28.99 19.06
C MET A 95 13.43 28.38 19.95
N LEU A 96 13.06 27.11 19.70
CA LEU A 96 11.95 26.44 20.40
C LEU A 96 12.10 26.44 21.92
N PHE A 97 13.34 26.18 22.42
CA PHE A 97 13.64 26.12 23.86
C PHE A 97 14.27 27.38 24.43
N GLY A 98 14.72 28.30 23.59
CA GLY A 98 15.39 29.52 24.01
C GLY A 98 14.45 30.64 24.46
N TYR A 99 13.16 30.54 24.13
CA TYR A 99 12.18 31.58 24.41
C TYR A 99 10.93 31.03 25.09
N GLU A 100 10.20 31.91 25.78
CA GLU A 100 8.78 31.74 26.06
C GLU A 100 7.99 32.26 24.85
N TRP A 101 6.84 31.66 24.62
CA TRP A 101 6.05 31.88 23.40
C TRP A 101 4.64 32.36 23.74
N GLU A 102 4.12 33.30 22.96
CA GLU A 102 2.73 33.76 23.05
C GLU A 102 1.96 33.43 21.77
N LEU A 103 0.68 33.05 21.95
CA LEU A 103 -0.22 32.75 20.85
C LEU A 103 -0.76 34.06 20.22
N VAL A 104 -0.51 34.21 18.93
CA VAL A 104 -0.95 35.39 18.16
C VAL A 104 -1.71 34.98 16.90
N LYS A 105 -2.27 35.97 16.20
CA LYS A 105 -2.88 35.80 14.87
C LYS A 105 -1.90 36.28 13.80
N SER A 106 -1.77 35.50 12.73
CA SER A 106 -1.11 35.95 11.51
C SER A 106 -1.95 37.02 10.80
N PRO A 107 -1.41 37.72 9.80
CA PRO A 107 -2.18 38.64 8.97
C PRO A 107 -3.39 38.00 8.28
N SER A 108 -3.31 36.71 7.95
CA SER A 108 -4.41 35.92 7.39
C SER A 108 -5.37 35.34 8.42
N GLY A 109 -5.16 35.63 9.72
CA GLY A 109 -6.02 35.18 10.82
C GLY A 109 -5.74 33.81 11.41
N ALA A 110 -4.71 33.09 10.93
CA ALA A 110 -4.32 31.80 11.49
C ALA A 110 -3.63 31.96 12.86
N ASN A 111 -3.69 30.89 13.67
CA ASN A 111 -2.97 30.83 14.94
C ASN A 111 -1.50 30.53 14.68
N GLN A 112 -0.63 31.34 15.27
CA GLN A 112 0.82 31.11 15.31
C GLN A 112 1.38 31.60 16.63
N TRP A 113 2.63 31.26 16.93
CA TRP A 113 3.29 31.61 18.18
C TRP A 113 4.48 32.51 17.89
N HIS A 114 4.62 33.60 18.66
CA HIS A 114 5.78 34.50 18.60
C HIS A 114 6.64 34.39 19.86
N PRO A 115 7.97 34.52 19.75
CA PRO A 115 8.83 34.55 20.91
C PRO A 115 8.63 35.85 21.69
N ILE A 116 8.61 35.76 23.03
CA ILE A 116 8.49 36.94 23.90
C ILE A 116 9.87 37.58 24.05
N ASN A 117 9.96 38.88 23.69
CA ASN A 117 11.18 39.66 23.73
C ASN A 117 12.38 39.03 23.00
N PRO A 118 12.27 38.72 21.71
CA PRO A 118 13.37 38.14 20.95
C PRO A 118 14.56 39.10 20.87
N LYS A 119 15.76 38.53 20.85
CA LYS A 119 16.99 39.31 20.58
C LYS A 119 17.05 39.68 19.10
N ASP A 120 17.69 40.79 18.76
CA ASP A 120 17.86 41.23 17.37
C ASP A 120 18.62 40.19 16.50
N SER A 121 19.53 39.40 17.11
CA SER A 121 20.25 38.30 16.45
C SER A 121 19.36 37.17 16.03
N ASP A 122 18.21 37.02 16.68
CA ASP A 122 17.29 35.88 16.54
C ASP A 122 16.05 36.24 15.71
N LEU A 123 16.07 37.43 15.10
CA LEU A 123 15.09 37.85 14.10
C LEU A 123 15.46 37.27 12.72
N ALA A 124 14.44 36.85 11.97
CA ALA A 124 14.59 36.35 10.60
C ALA A 124 14.67 37.49 9.58
N PRO A 125 15.31 37.28 8.42
CA PRO A 125 15.25 38.24 7.31
C PRO A 125 13.83 38.20 6.69
N ASP A 126 13.42 39.36 6.15
CA ASP A 126 12.24 39.44 5.29
C ASP A 126 12.47 38.64 3.99
N ALA A 127 11.35 38.17 3.38
CA ALA A 127 11.40 37.32 2.20
C ALA A 127 12.02 37.93 0.95
N GLU A 128 11.96 39.26 0.80
CA GLU A 128 12.50 40.00 -0.36
C GLU A 128 13.65 40.89 -0.01
N ASP A 129 13.65 41.52 1.17
CA ASP A 129 14.64 42.47 1.60
C ASP A 129 15.31 42.00 2.91
N SER A 130 16.47 41.38 2.80
CA SER A 130 17.22 40.86 3.95
C SER A 130 17.69 41.94 4.94
N SER A 131 17.62 43.24 4.58
CA SER A 131 17.90 44.32 5.49
C SER A 131 16.76 44.56 6.50
N ILE A 132 15.55 44.10 6.19
CA ILE A 132 14.38 44.13 7.08
C ILE A 132 14.40 42.89 7.95
N LYS A 133 14.23 43.08 9.25
CA LYS A 133 14.15 41.98 10.21
C LYS A 133 12.69 41.78 10.68
N VAL A 134 12.27 40.54 10.71
CA VAL A 134 10.94 40.12 11.17
C VAL A 134 11.06 39.08 12.29
N THR A 135 10.04 38.95 13.14
CA THR A 135 10.06 37.96 14.20
C THR A 135 10.04 36.53 13.63
N THR A 136 10.71 35.62 14.31
CA THR A 136 10.54 34.18 14.06
C THR A 136 9.19 33.71 14.59
N ILE A 137 8.75 32.55 14.14
CA ILE A 137 7.46 31.95 14.53
C ILE A 137 7.62 30.49 14.94
N MET A 138 6.61 30.01 15.68
CA MET A 138 6.31 28.57 15.82
C MET A 138 4.84 28.34 15.51
N THR A 139 4.53 27.13 15.04
CA THR A 139 3.16 26.66 14.93
C THR A 139 2.73 25.96 16.21
N THR A 140 1.44 25.61 16.33
CA THR A 140 0.97 24.78 17.45
C THR A 140 1.55 23.35 17.36
N ALA A 141 1.92 22.89 16.16
CA ALA A 141 2.64 21.63 15.97
C ALA A 141 4.06 21.69 16.54
N ASP A 142 4.77 22.81 16.34
CA ASP A 142 6.10 23.00 16.93
C ASP A 142 6.01 23.07 18.47
N MET A 143 5.02 23.76 18.99
CA MET A 143 4.79 23.78 20.45
C MET A 143 4.46 22.38 21.00
N ALA A 144 3.88 21.49 20.20
CA ALA A 144 3.72 20.08 20.58
C ALA A 144 5.07 19.36 20.76
N MET A 145 6.09 19.68 19.93
CA MET A 145 7.43 19.12 20.06
C MET A 145 8.14 19.56 21.37
N ARG A 146 7.70 20.68 21.97
CA ARG A 146 8.17 21.17 23.26
C ARG A 146 7.39 20.61 24.45
N GLU A 147 6.05 20.44 24.31
CA GLU A 147 5.17 20.19 25.44
C GLU A 147 4.74 18.74 25.61
N ASP A 148 4.69 17.93 24.53
CA ASP A 148 4.48 16.49 24.65
C ASP A 148 5.71 15.84 25.28
N PRO A 149 5.58 15.02 26.34
CA PRO A 149 6.73 14.48 27.07
C PRO A 149 7.71 13.69 26.22
N GLU A 150 7.20 12.85 25.29
CA GLU A 150 8.07 12.01 24.44
C GLU A 150 8.73 12.85 23.34
N TYR A 151 7.98 13.71 22.66
CA TYR A 151 8.55 14.64 21.68
C TYR A 151 9.57 15.58 22.30
N CYS A 152 9.30 16.11 23.50
CA CYS A 152 10.23 16.99 24.23
C CYS A 152 11.55 16.28 24.57
N LYS A 153 11.48 15.04 24.98
CA LYS A 153 12.67 14.22 25.28
C LYS A 153 13.55 14.04 24.04
N ILE A 154 12.94 13.70 22.90
CA ILE A 154 13.62 13.55 21.63
C ILE A 154 14.20 14.91 21.17
N SER A 155 13.40 15.97 21.18
CA SER A 155 13.81 17.32 20.79
C SER A 155 15.00 17.82 21.59
N LYS A 156 15.00 17.60 22.92
CA LYS A 156 16.14 17.97 23.78
C LYS A 156 17.39 17.11 23.55
N ARG A 157 17.22 15.85 23.15
CA ARG A 157 18.32 14.98 22.75
C ARG A 157 18.96 15.50 21.46
N PHE A 158 18.18 15.81 20.45
CA PHE A 158 18.64 16.38 19.18
C PHE A 158 19.26 17.76 19.34
N GLN A 159 18.71 18.62 20.21
CA GLN A 159 19.32 19.91 20.54
C GLN A 159 20.76 19.75 21.07
N LYS A 160 21.00 18.71 21.88
CA LYS A 160 22.33 18.45 22.49
C LYS A 160 23.29 17.71 21.56
N ASN A 161 22.76 16.99 20.56
CA ASN A 161 23.51 16.13 19.65
C ASN A 161 23.18 16.46 18.19
N PRO A 162 23.74 17.56 17.63
CA PRO A 162 23.42 18.00 16.25
C PRO A 162 23.71 16.95 15.18
N ASP A 163 24.78 16.16 15.33
CA ASP A 163 25.14 15.11 14.37
C ASP A 163 24.09 13.97 14.35
N GLU A 164 23.56 13.62 15.52
CA GLU A 164 22.47 12.64 15.64
C GLU A 164 21.18 13.17 14.98
N PHE A 165 20.89 14.45 15.18
CA PHE A 165 19.75 15.10 14.52
C PHE A 165 19.90 15.13 13.00
N GLN A 166 21.08 15.43 12.50
CA GLN A 166 21.37 15.44 11.07
C GLN A 166 21.14 14.07 10.44
N ASP A 167 21.66 13.01 11.05
CA ASP A 167 21.46 11.63 10.55
C ASP A 167 19.98 11.22 10.61
N ALA A 168 19.31 11.50 11.73
CA ALA A 168 17.88 11.19 11.90
C ALA A 168 17.00 11.92 10.85
N PHE A 169 17.28 13.20 10.60
CA PHE A 169 16.58 13.97 9.57
C PHE A 169 16.83 13.40 8.17
N ALA A 170 18.07 13.13 7.82
CA ALA A 170 18.42 12.57 6.51
C ALA A 170 17.72 11.23 6.26
N ARG A 171 17.69 10.35 7.24
CA ARG A 171 17.00 9.04 7.16
C ARG A 171 15.50 9.19 7.06
N ALA A 172 14.89 10.02 7.89
CA ALA A 172 13.45 10.25 7.88
C ALA A 172 12.99 10.94 6.59
N TRP A 173 13.77 11.90 6.07
CA TRP A 173 13.53 12.56 4.79
C TRP A 173 13.63 11.57 3.62
N PHE A 174 14.66 10.72 3.62
CA PHE A 174 14.81 9.66 2.61
C PHE A 174 13.61 8.69 2.63
N LYS A 175 13.18 8.25 3.81
CA LYS A 175 12.00 7.40 3.96
C LYS A 175 10.74 8.08 3.44
N LEU A 176 10.51 9.36 3.79
CA LEU A 176 9.35 10.13 3.35
C LEU A 176 9.24 10.19 1.82
N LEU A 177 10.38 10.35 1.13
CA LEU A 177 10.42 10.53 -0.32
C LEU A 177 10.46 9.23 -1.13
N HIS A 178 10.76 8.08 -0.49
CA HIS A 178 11.03 6.83 -1.23
C HIS A 178 10.16 5.65 -0.77
N ARG A 179 9.38 5.81 0.30
CA ARG A 179 8.62 4.70 0.88
C ARG A 179 7.60 4.07 -0.10
N ASP A 180 7.08 4.85 -1.03
CA ASP A 180 6.12 4.45 -2.06
C ASP A 180 6.76 4.18 -3.44
N MET A 181 8.09 4.18 -3.51
CA MET A 181 8.83 3.93 -4.76
C MET A 181 9.21 2.47 -4.98
N GLY A 182 8.83 1.58 -4.08
CA GLY A 182 9.18 0.17 -4.11
C GLY A 182 10.60 -0.13 -3.61
N PRO A 183 11.11 -1.34 -3.87
CA PRO A 183 12.40 -1.78 -3.36
C PRO A 183 13.57 -1.02 -3.99
N LYS A 184 14.70 -1.02 -3.29
CA LYS A 184 15.93 -0.30 -3.66
C LYS A 184 16.43 -0.58 -5.09
N CYS A 185 16.16 -1.76 -5.66
CA CYS A 185 16.55 -2.06 -7.06
C CYS A 185 15.88 -1.14 -8.10
N ARG A 186 14.84 -0.40 -7.73
CA ARG A 186 14.17 0.60 -8.58
C ARG A 186 14.83 1.98 -8.53
N TYR A 187 15.72 2.24 -7.57
CA TYR A 187 16.32 3.57 -7.41
C TYR A 187 17.46 3.77 -8.40
N LEU A 188 17.60 4.99 -8.91
CA LEU A 188 18.56 5.35 -9.94
C LEU A 188 19.53 6.43 -9.44
N GLY A 189 20.74 6.39 -9.94
CA GLY A 189 21.75 7.41 -9.71
C GLY A 189 22.82 7.03 -8.69
N PRO A 190 23.89 7.86 -8.59
CA PRO A 190 25.05 7.57 -7.76
C PRO A 190 24.82 7.78 -6.26
N GLU A 191 23.76 8.50 -5.90
CA GLU A 191 23.46 8.85 -4.50
C GLU A 191 22.57 7.81 -3.79
N VAL A 192 22.24 6.69 -4.46
CA VAL A 192 21.44 5.60 -3.84
C VAL A 192 22.24 5.03 -2.66
N PRO A 193 21.68 5.06 -1.42
CA PRO A 193 22.37 4.51 -0.27
C PRO A 193 22.69 3.02 -0.43
N ALA A 194 23.90 2.62 -0.04
CA ALA A 194 24.30 1.21 -0.10
C ALA A 194 23.55 0.34 0.93
N GLU A 195 23.14 0.95 2.04
CA GLU A 195 22.40 0.31 3.13
C GLU A 195 21.01 -0.13 2.68
N ASP A 196 20.57 -1.31 3.13
CA ASP A 196 19.20 -1.77 3.02
C ASP A 196 18.44 -1.40 4.29
N LEU A 197 17.39 -0.60 4.16
CA LEU A 197 16.57 -0.15 5.28
C LEU A 197 15.35 -1.08 5.41
N ILE A 198 14.94 -1.37 6.64
CA ILE A 198 13.88 -2.35 6.92
C ILE A 198 12.55 -2.01 6.24
N TRP A 199 12.21 -0.74 6.14
CA TRP A 199 10.99 -0.27 5.49
C TRP A 199 10.98 -0.41 3.95
N GLN A 200 12.12 -0.76 3.34
CA GLN A 200 12.26 -1.07 1.92
C GLN A 200 11.89 -2.52 1.61
N ASP A 201 11.46 -3.29 2.60
CA ASP A 201 11.13 -4.71 2.50
C ASP A 201 12.27 -5.53 1.83
N PRO A 202 13.52 -5.46 2.35
CA PRO A 202 14.68 -6.06 1.70
C PRO A 202 14.51 -7.57 1.53
N ILE A 203 14.89 -8.06 0.36
CA ILE A 203 14.81 -9.49 0.01
C ILE A 203 16.17 -9.92 -0.50
N PRO A 204 16.74 -11.04 0.01
CA PRO A 204 17.97 -11.63 -0.53
C PRO A 204 17.77 -12.06 -2.00
N LYS A 205 18.85 -12.07 -2.75
CA LYS A 205 18.81 -12.61 -4.13
C LYS A 205 18.46 -14.09 -4.10
N GLY A 206 17.47 -14.46 -4.91
CA GLY A 206 17.09 -15.85 -5.12
C GLY A 206 18.01 -16.58 -6.10
N ASN A 207 17.89 -17.90 -6.13
CA ASN A 207 18.59 -18.76 -7.07
C ASN A 207 17.80 -18.82 -8.40
N LYS A 208 18.43 -18.38 -9.50
CA LYS A 208 17.84 -18.46 -10.85
C LYS A 208 18.12 -19.80 -11.53
N ASP A 209 19.13 -20.55 -11.05
CA ASP A 209 19.59 -21.81 -11.62
C ASP A 209 18.97 -22.99 -10.86
N ILE A 210 17.64 -23.11 -10.91
CA ILE A 210 16.89 -24.21 -10.28
C ILE A 210 16.32 -25.15 -11.34
N ASN A 211 16.15 -26.42 -10.98
CA ASN A 211 15.52 -27.43 -11.83
C ASN A 211 13.98 -27.41 -11.61
N VAL A 212 13.26 -26.71 -12.47
CA VAL A 212 11.79 -26.56 -12.37
C VAL A 212 11.07 -27.91 -12.44
N GLU A 213 11.54 -28.82 -13.32
CA GLU A 213 10.89 -30.14 -13.48
C GLU A 213 11.08 -31.02 -12.24
N GLU A 214 12.24 -30.96 -11.57
CA GLU A 214 12.46 -31.64 -10.32
C GLU A 214 11.54 -31.18 -9.22
N ILE A 215 11.30 -29.84 -9.11
CA ILE A 215 10.35 -29.28 -8.15
C ILE A 215 8.92 -29.76 -8.47
N LYS A 216 8.52 -29.77 -9.75
CA LYS A 216 7.21 -30.29 -10.19
C LYS A 216 7.05 -31.78 -9.87
N GLU A 217 8.13 -32.57 -9.99
CA GLU A 217 8.12 -33.99 -9.57
C GLU A 217 7.86 -34.10 -8.06
N HIS A 218 8.56 -33.32 -7.23
CA HIS A 218 8.29 -33.28 -5.79
C HIS A 218 6.83 -32.88 -5.51
N LEU A 219 6.32 -31.83 -6.15
CA LEU A 219 4.93 -31.36 -6.00
C LEU A 219 3.90 -32.42 -6.43
N SER A 220 4.23 -33.27 -7.40
CA SER A 220 3.34 -34.37 -7.83
C SER A 220 3.19 -35.47 -6.78
N ASN A 221 4.13 -35.59 -5.86
CA ASN A 221 4.21 -36.63 -4.85
C ASN A 221 3.76 -36.17 -3.46
N VAL A 222 3.34 -34.88 -3.30
CA VAL A 222 2.79 -34.39 -2.02
C VAL A 222 1.28 -34.56 -1.96
N ASN A 223 0.76 -34.67 -0.74
CA ASN A 223 -0.68 -34.77 -0.50
C ASN A 223 -1.29 -33.38 -0.31
N LEU A 224 -1.17 -32.53 -1.33
CA LEU A 224 -1.82 -31.21 -1.38
C LEU A 224 -2.82 -31.18 -2.55
N THR A 225 -3.96 -30.60 -2.31
CA THR A 225 -5.02 -30.41 -3.32
C THR A 225 -4.68 -29.26 -4.27
N VAL A 226 -5.31 -29.24 -5.44
CA VAL A 226 -5.23 -28.11 -6.39
C VAL A 226 -5.61 -26.80 -5.68
N THR A 227 -6.70 -26.82 -4.95
CA THR A 227 -7.19 -25.64 -4.20
C THR A 227 -6.16 -25.11 -3.20
N GLU A 228 -5.54 -25.99 -2.39
CA GLU A 228 -4.53 -25.58 -1.40
C GLU A 228 -3.31 -24.95 -2.05
N MET A 229 -2.83 -25.50 -3.14
CA MET A 229 -1.68 -24.96 -3.87
C MET A 229 -2.00 -23.61 -4.51
N VAL A 230 -3.15 -23.48 -5.16
CA VAL A 230 -3.59 -22.22 -5.80
C VAL A 230 -3.88 -21.15 -4.76
N GLU A 231 -4.61 -21.49 -3.68
CA GLU A 231 -4.96 -20.53 -2.63
C GLU A 231 -3.73 -19.99 -1.91
N THR A 232 -2.73 -20.85 -1.65
CA THR A 232 -1.48 -20.42 -1.00
C THR A 232 -0.66 -19.48 -1.89
N ALA A 233 -0.55 -19.78 -3.19
CA ALA A 233 0.14 -18.91 -4.14
C ALA A 233 -0.58 -17.57 -4.30
N TRP A 234 -1.90 -17.58 -4.41
CA TRP A 234 -2.72 -16.37 -4.43
C TRP A 234 -2.54 -15.54 -3.15
N ALA A 235 -2.64 -16.17 -1.99
CA ALA A 235 -2.46 -15.51 -0.70
C ALA A 235 -1.09 -14.84 -0.55
N SER A 236 -0.04 -15.45 -1.12
CA SER A 236 1.31 -14.89 -1.14
C SER A 236 1.43 -13.70 -2.08
N ALA A 237 0.92 -13.81 -3.31
CA ALA A 237 1.15 -12.82 -4.36
C ALA A 237 0.16 -11.64 -4.31
N SER A 238 -1.10 -11.89 -3.99
CA SER A 238 -2.18 -10.90 -4.11
C SER A 238 -2.17 -9.80 -3.07
N ILE A 239 -1.23 -9.80 -2.13
CA ILE A 239 -1.02 -8.68 -1.20
C ILE A 239 -0.21 -7.54 -1.81
N PHE A 240 0.25 -7.68 -3.05
CA PHE A 240 0.93 -6.59 -3.76
C PHE A 240 0.02 -5.37 -3.89
N ARG A 241 0.61 -4.19 -3.74
CA ARG A 241 -0.06 -2.89 -3.90
C ARG A 241 0.72 -2.01 -4.87
N SER A 242 0.11 -1.68 -5.99
CA SER A 242 0.71 -0.75 -6.97
C SER A 242 0.85 0.69 -6.44
N SER A 243 0.13 1.04 -5.37
CA SER A 243 0.17 2.37 -4.77
C SER A 243 1.49 2.70 -4.07
N ASP A 244 2.16 1.69 -3.49
CA ASP A 244 3.45 1.83 -2.80
C ASP A 244 4.46 0.73 -3.17
N LEU A 245 4.10 -0.12 -4.13
CA LEU A 245 4.93 -1.20 -4.69
C LEU A 245 5.44 -2.18 -3.61
N ARG A 246 4.63 -2.41 -2.58
CA ARG A 246 4.90 -3.33 -1.47
C ARG A 246 4.07 -4.60 -1.59
N GLY A 247 4.48 -5.63 -0.86
CA GLY A 247 3.82 -6.93 -0.87
C GLY A 247 4.26 -7.79 -2.04
N GLY A 248 3.48 -8.86 -2.31
CA GLY A 248 3.79 -9.82 -3.36
C GLY A 248 4.41 -11.12 -2.85
N ALA A 249 4.66 -12.05 -3.77
CA ALA A 249 5.15 -13.39 -3.46
C ALA A 249 6.65 -13.44 -3.13
N ASN A 250 7.44 -12.48 -3.65
CA ASN A 250 8.87 -12.41 -3.42
C ASN A 250 9.16 -12.11 -1.94
N GLY A 251 10.10 -12.83 -1.37
CA GLY A 251 10.36 -12.76 0.07
C GLY A 251 9.64 -13.83 0.90
N SER A 252 8.67 -14.54 0.33
CA SER A 252 7.87 -15.58 1.02
C SER A 252 7.37 -15.17 2.41
N ARG A 253 6.99 -13.90 2.59
CA ARG A 253 6.58 -13.35 3.90
C ARG A 253 5.29 -13.98 4.44
N ILE A 254 4.55 -14.70 3.61
CA ILE A 254 3.40 -15.49 4.05
C ILE A 254 3.75 -16.51 5.16
N ARG A 255 5.01 -16.94 5.29
CA ARG A 255 5.51 -17.80 6.37
C ARG A 255 5.93 -17.05 7.63
N LEU A 256 6.00 -15.72 7.57
CA LEU A 256 6.47 -14.85 8.65
C LEU A 256 5.33 -14.03 9.25
N GLU A 257 5.52 -13.58 10.49
CA GLU A 257 4.65 -12.57 11.07
C GLU A 257 4.80 -11.22 10.33
N PRO A 258 3.70 -10.46 10.17
CA PRO A 258 2.34 -10.76 10.64
C PRO A 258 1.53 -11.63 9.68
N GLN A 259 1.97 -11.84 8.43
CA GLN A 259 1.17 -12.39 7.33
C GLN A 259 0.74 -13.86 7.58
N CYS A 260 1.57 -14.68 8.23
CA CYS A 260 1.21 -16.06 8.53
C CYS A 260 0.01 -16.19 9.47
N ASN A 261 -0.26 -15.15 10.27
CA ASN A 261 -1.34 -15.12 11.26
C ASN A 261 -2.61 -14.41 10.76
N TRP A 262 -2.62 -13.86 9.56
CA TRP A 262 -3.82 -13.22 9.02
C TRP A 262 -4.95 -14.23 8.82
N GLU A 263 -6.14 -13.89 9.31
CA GLU A 263 -7.34 -14.75 9.25
C GLU A 263 -7.62 -15.28 7.83
N ILE A 264 -7.50 -14.38 6.84
CA ILE A 264 -7.71 -14.69 5.43
C ILE A 264 -6.79 -15.80 4.89
N ASN A 265 -5.63 -15.99 5.50
CA ASN A 265 -4.65 -16.99 5.09
C ASN A 265 -4.88 -18.36 5.75
N LYS A 266 -5.95 -18.47 6.58
CA LYS A 266 -6.31 -19.73 7.24
C LYS A 266 -5.12 -20.36 7.98
N PRO A 267 -4.58 -19.73 9.06
CA PRO A 267 -3.29 -20.07 9.68
C PRO A 267 -3.09 -21.56 9.98
N ASN A 268 -4.15 -22.25 10.40
CA ASN A 268 -4.06 -23.70 10.67
C ASN A 268 -3.72 -24.52 9.42
N LYS A 269 -4.36 -24.21 8.28
CA LYS A 269 -4.05 -24.88 7.00
C LYS A 269 -2.69 -24.50 6.49
N LEU A 270 -2.32 -23.22 6.62
CA LEU A 270 -1.02 -22.73 6.19
C LEU A 270 0.12 -23.40 6.95
N ASN A 271 -0.05 -23.67 8.24
CA ASN A 271 0.90 -24.40 9.08
C ASN A 271 1.11 -25.87 8.64
N ASP A 272 0.14 -26.47 7.97
CA ASP A 272 0.28 -27.82 7.39
C ASP A 272 0.97 -27.79 6.02
N ILE A 273 0.78 -26.71 5.24
CA ILE A 273 1.27 -26.58 3.86
C ILE A 273 2.72 -26.09 3.81
N LEU A 274 3.07 -25.05 4.59
CA LEU A 274 4.40 -24.43 4.52
C LEU A 274 5.56 -25.40 4.78
N PRO A 275 5.51 -26.32 5.76
CA PRO A 275 6.58 -27.28 5.97
C PRO A 275 6.84 -28.21 4.77
N VAL A 276 5.80 -28.45 3.95
CA VAL A 276 5.94 -29.22 2.71
C VAL A 276 6.77 -28.45 1.70
N TYR A 277 6.48 -27.15 1.52
CA TYR A 277 7.21 -26.28 0.61
C TYR A 277 8.64 -26.01 1.08
N GLU A 278 8.85 -25.81 2.38
CA GLU A 278 10.17 -25.65 2.97
C GLU A 278 11.07 -26.87 2.70
N LYS A 279 10.52 -28.07 2.86
CA LYS A 279 11.23 -29.32 2.56
C LYS A 279 11.61 -29.43 1.08
N ILE A 280 10.70 -29.07 0.16
CA ILE A 280 10.99 -29.07 -1.28
C ILE A 280 12.09 -28.05 -1.59
N ALA A 281 11.99 -26.84 -1.05
CA ALA A 281 12.99 -25.78 -1.21
C ALA A 281 14.38 -26.25 -0.73
N GLU A 282 14.46 -26.89 0.45
CA GLU A 282 15.70 -27.44 0.98
C GLU A 282 16.30 -28.52 0.09
N GLN A 283 15.48 -29.39 -0.50
CA GLN A 283 15.93 -30.50 -1.34
C GLN A 283 16.40 -30.05 -2.73
N THR A 284 15.82 -28.97 -3.27
CA THR A 284 16.05 -28.55 -4.66
C THR A 284 16.93 -27.31 -4.77
N GLY A 285 17.22 -26.62 -3.65
CA GLY A 285 17.96 -25.36 -3.63
C GLY A 285 17.18 -24.17 -4.19
N ALA A 286 15.86 -24.32 -4.37
CA ALA A 286 14.96 -23.23 -4.71
C ALA A 286 14.62 -22.39 -3.46
N SER A 287 14.16 -21.16 -3.65
CA SER A 287 13.53 -20.40 -2.57
C SER A 287 12.13 -20.94 -2.25
N ILE A 288 11.68 -20.76 -1.01
CA ILE A 288 10.29 -21.09 -0.63
C ILE A 288 9.32 -20.25 -1.45
N ALA A 289 9.65 -18.99 -1.74
CA ALA A 289 8.86 -18.11 -2.59
C ALA A 289 8.65 -18.69 -4.00
N ASP A 290 9.70 -19.23 -4.62
CA ASP A 290 9.60 -19.88 -5.92
C ASP A 290 8.81 -21.18 -5.85
N VAL A 291 8.97 -21.98 -4.79
CA VAL A 291 8.18 -23.20 -4.59
C VAL A 291 6.70 -22.90 -4.44
N ILE A 292 6.31 -21.86 -3.68
CA ILE A 292 4.91 -21.43 -3.49
C ILE A 292 4.29 -21.06 -4.84
N VAL A 293 4.94 -20.19 -5.62
CA VAL A 293 4.42 -19.76 -6.92
C VAL A 293 4.36 -20.91 -7.91
N LEU A 294 5.40 -21.74 -7.96
CA LEU A 294 5.43 -22.89 -8.85
C LEU A 294 4.38 -23.95 -8.47
N ALA A 295 4.08 -24.12 -7.19
CA ALA A 295 3.00 -25.01 -6.74
C ALA A 295 1.63 -24.55 -7.27
N GLY A 296 1.33 -23.24 -7.19
CA GLY A 296 0.12 -22.67 -7.79
C GLY A 296 0.07 -22.89 -9.30
N ASN A 297 1.17 -22.61 -10.02
CA ASN A 297 1.27 -22.82 -11.45
C ASN A 297 1.06 -24.31 -11.82
N PHE A 298 1.72 -25.22 -11.11
CA PHE A 298 1.60 -26.66 -11.31
C PHE A 298 0.16 -27.15 -11.10
N ALA A 299 -0.52 -26.63 -10.09
CA ALA A 299 -1.92 -26.95 -9.82
C ALA A 299 -2.84 -26.48 -10.97
N ILE A 300 -2.60 -25.27 -11.49
CA ILE A 300 -3.34 -24.75 -12.66
C ILE A 300 -3.03 -25.56 -13.92
N GLU A 301 -1.78 -25.95 -14.17
CA GLU A 301 -1.41 -26.84 -15.28
C GLU A 301 -2.18 -28.18 -15.20
N LYS A 302 -2.32 -28.74 -14.00
CA LYS A 302 -3.10 -29.98 -13.80
C LYS A 302 -4.60 -29.78 -14.10
N ALA A 303 -5.14 -28.64 -13.69
CA ALA A 303 -6.56 -28.32 -13.84
C ALA A 303 -6.94 -27.92 -15.27
N SER A 304 -6.08 -27.19 -15.97
CA SER A 304 -6.34 -26.64 -17.31
C SER A 304 -5.79 -27.47 -18.47
N LYS A 305 -4.75 -28.28 -18.21
CA LYS A 305 -3.90 -28.95 -19.22
C LYS A 305 -3.11 -27.97 -20.09
N THR A 306 -2.96 -26.74 -19.64
CA THR A 306 -2.24 -25.66 -20.32
C THR A 306 -0.99 -25.30 -19.52
N PRO A 307 0.19 -25.17 -20.14
CA PRO A 307 1.40 -24.72 -19.45
C PRO A 307 1.23 -23.33 -18.86
N VAL A 308 1.74 -23.12 -17.64
CA VAL A 308 1.75 -21.82 -16.96
C VAL A 308 3.18 -21.28 -16.90
N PRO A 309 3.46 -20.08 -17.44
CA PRO A 309 4.79 -19.49 -17.40
C PRO A 309 5.34 -19.35 -15.99
N PHE A 310 6.61 -19.67 -15.81
CA PHE A 310 7.30 -19.52 -14.53
C PHE A 310 8.70 -18.93 -14.73
N ILE A 311 9.05 -17.93 -13.93
CA ILE A 311 10.39 -17.32 -13.94
C ILE A 311 10.96 -17.43 -12.52
N PRO A 312 12.04 -18.21 -12.33
CA PRO A 312 12.70 -18.41 -11.05
C PRO A 312 13.48 -17.18 -10.58
N GLY A 313 13.94 -17.22 -9.33
CA GLY A 313 14.85 -16.22 -8.78
C GLY A 313 14.24 -15.32 -7.70
N ARG A 314 13.08 -15.68 -7.14
CA ARG A 314 12.60 -15.08 -5.90
C ARG A 314 13.51 -15.47 -4.74
N GLY A 315 13.66 -14.57 -3.77
CA GLY A 315 14.39 -14.85 -2.53
C GLY A 315 13.43 -15.02 -1.35
N ASP A 316 13.98 -15.44 -0.21
CA ASP A 316 13.23 -15.60 1.03
C ASP A 316 13.71 -14.57 2.04
N ALA A 317 12.83 -13.70 2.49
CA ALA A 317 13.14 -12.75 3.55
C ALA A 317 13.21 -13.44 4.91
N SER A 318 13.99 -12.86 5.84
CA SER A 318 14.00 -13.28 7.25
C SER A 318 13.06 -12.43 8.09
N SER A 319 12.86 -12.83 9.35
CA SER A 319 12.10 -12.04 10.33
C SER A 319 12.77 -10.69 10.59
N GLU A 320 14.11 -10.64 10.60
CA GLU A 320 14.89 -9.41 10.79
C GLU A 320 14.80 -8.45 9.59
N GLN A 321 14.40 -8.95 8.43
CA GLN A 321 14.16 -8.19 7.20
C GLN A 321 12.67 -7.81 7.03
N THR A 322 11.83 -8.08 8.03
CA THR A 322 10.39 -7.83 8.00
C THR A 322 10.02 -6.85 9.10
N ASP A 323 9.60 -5.65 8.70
CA ASP A 323 9.03 -4.65 9.61
C ASP A 323 7.58 -5.02 9.91
N ILE A 324 7.36 -5.80 10.97
CA ILE A 324 6.07 -6.37 11.36
C ILE A 324 4.99 -5.28 11.46
N GLU A 325 5.32 -4.16 12.10
CA GLU A 325 4.36 -3.07 12.34
C GLU A 325 3.93 -2.42 11.02
N SER A 326 4.88 -2.03 10.17
CA SER A 326 4.56 -1.39 8.89
C SER A 326 4.03 -2.39 7.85
N PHE A 327 4.36 -3.69 7.95
CA PHE A 327 3.86 -4.73 7.07
C PHE A 327 2.41 -5.12 7.38
N SER A 328 1.95 -4.93 8.62
CA SER A 328 0.58 -5.23 9.03
C SER A 328 -0.48 -4.48 8.22
N VAL A 329 -0.16 -3.30 7.69
CA VAL A 329 -1.07 -2.50 6.85
C VAL A 329 -1.36 -3.13 5.47
N LEU A 330 -0.64 -4.19 5.10
CA LEU A 330 -0.89 -4.96 3.87
C LEU A 330 -2.00 -6.00 4.07
N GLU A 331 -2.46 -6.25 5.31
CA GLU A 331 -3.53 -7.19 5.58
C GLU A 331 -4.82 -6.75 4.90
N PRO A 332 -5.42 -7.59 4.03
CA PRO A 332 -6.67 -7.24 3.37
C PRO A 332 -7.84 -7.12 4.35
N TYR A 333 -8.61 -6.05 4.28
CA TYR A 333 -9.90 -5.94 4.95
C TYR A 333 -10.96 -6.81 4.30
N ALA A 334 -10.86 -6.98 2.99
CA ALA A 334 -11.65 -7.89 2.19
C ALA A 334 -10.84 -8.38 0.99
N ASP A 335 -11.18 -9.56 0.49
CA ASP A 335 -10.65 -10.10 -0.76
C ASP A 335 -11.80 -10.83 -1.48
N GLY A 336 -12.40 -10.17 -2.45
CA GLY A 336 -13.50 -10.73 -3.24
C GLY A 336 -13.11 -11.98 -4.02
N PHE A 337 -11.85 -12.12 -4.41
CA PHE A 337 -11.34 -13.34 -5.07
C PHE A 337 -11.40 -14.58 -4.16
N ARG A 338 -11.38 -14.40 -2.84
CA ARG A 338 -11.48 -15.46 -1.84
C ARG A 338 -12.80 -15.44 -1.05
N ASN A 339 -13.77 -14.60 -1.45
CA ASN A 339 -15.02 -14.38 -0.69
C ASN A 339 -14.79 -14.08 0.79
N PHE A 340 -13.77 -13.29 1.10
CA PHE A 340 -13.41 -12.92 2.45
C PHE A 340 -13.71 -11.45 2.74
N LYS A 341 -14.29 -11.20 3.91
CA LYS A 341 -14.47 -9.87 4.50
C LYS A 341 -14.33 -9.95 6.02
N LYS A 342 -13.54 -9.06 6.63
CA LYS A 342 -13.49 -8.96 8.09
C LYS A 342 -14.84 -8.49 8.63
N SER A 343 -15.29 -9.08 9.72
CA SER A 343 -16.63 -8.89 10.30
C SER A 343 -16.98 -7.45 10.69
N TYR A 344 -15.97 -6.61 10.93
CA TYR A 344 -16.16 -5.20 11.29
C TYR A 344 -16.17 -4.23 10.10
N VAL A 345 -16.02 -4.73 8.87
CA VAL A 345 -15.99 -3.90 7.66
C VAL A 345 -17.41 -3.70 7.16
N GLU A 346 -17.88 -2.44 7.15
CA GLU A 346 -19.22 -2.07 6.69
C GLU A 346 -19.29 -1.78 5.18
N LEU A 347 -18.13 -1.71 4.50
CA LEU A 347 -18.07 -1.47 3.05
C LEU A 347 -18.61 -2.68 2.28
N ARG A 348 -19.18 -2.41 1.10
CA ARG A 348 -19.69 -3.44 0.20
C ARG A 348 -18.55 -4.24 -0.41
N THR A 349 -18.71 -5.58 -0.44
CA THR A 349 -17.67 -6.50 -0.88
C THR A 349 -17.29 -6.32 -2.35
N GLU A 350 -18.26 -6.01 -3.22
CA GLU A 350 -18.01 -5.75 -4.63
C GLU A 350 -17.26 -4.43 -4.89
N GLU A 351 -17.42 -3.42 -4.02
CA GLU A 351 -16.61 -2.18 -4.08
C GLU A 351 -15.17 -2.45 -3.64
N MET A 352 -14.98 -3.26 -2.61
CA MET A 352 -13.65 -3.70 -2.15
C MET A 352 -12.94 -4.58 -3.20
N LEU A 353 -13.69 -5.31 -4.04
CA LEU A 353 -13.09 -6.05 -5.16
C LEU A 353 -12.46 -5.10 -6.19
N ILE A 354 -13.11 -3.98 -6.51
CA ILE A 354 -12.58 -2.97 -7.43
C ILE A 354 -11.29 -2.35 -6.87
N ASP A 355 -11.27 -1.99 -5.58
CA ASP A 355 -10.07 -1.50 -4.90
C ASP A 355 -8.93 -2.51 -5.00
N LYS A 356 -9.20 -3.77 -4.70
CA LYS A 356 -8.21 -4.86 -4.83
C LYS A 356 -7.66 -4.99 -6.25
N CYS A 357 -8.53 -4.90 -7.27
CA CYS A 357 -8.12 -4.95 -8.67
C CYS A 357 -7.24 -3.75 -9.06
N GLN A 358 -7.56 -2.55 -8.58
CA GLN A 358 -6.72 -1.37 -8.81
C GLN A 358 -5.33 -1.54 -8.18
N LEU A 359 -5.25 -2.05 -6.95
CA LEU A 359 -3.98 -2.34 -6.28
C LEU A 359 -3.13 -3.39 -7.04
N LEU A 360 -3.77 -4.35 -7.69
CA LEU A 360 -3.11 -5.36 -8.53
C LEU A 360 -2.93 -4.92 -9.99
N GLY A 361 -3.39 -3.73 -10.36
CA GLY A 361 -3.32 -3.24 -11.74
C GLY A 361 -4.12 -4.07 -12.75
N LEU A 362 -5.23 -4.69 -12.31
CA LEU A 362 -6.07 -5.55 -13.14
C LEU A 362 -7.13 -4.77 -13.89
N THR A 363 -7.34 -5.13 -15.15
CA THR A 363 -8.48 -4.68 -15.97
C THR A 363 -9.75 -5.46 -15.62
N ALA A 364 -10.91 -5.00 -16.09
CA ALA A 364 -12.17 -5.70 -15.88
C ALA A 364 -12.20 -7.13 -16.47
N PRO A 365 -11.67 -7.41 -17.68
CA PRO A 365 -11.51 -8.78 -18.18
C PRO A 365 -10.60 -9.64 -17.27
N GLU A 366 -9.40 -9.14 -16.90
CA GLU A 366 -8.47 -9.86 -16.01
C GLU A 366 -9.11 -10.18 -14.66
N MET A 367 -9.83 -9.23 -14.08
CA MET A 367 -10.62 -9.44 -12.85
C MET A 367 -11.65 -10.55 -13.02
N THR A 368 -12.37 -10.53 -14.14
CA THR A 368 -13.46 -11.50 -14.42
C THR A 368 -12.92 -12.91 -14.57
N VAL A 369 -11.87 -13.11 -15.37
CA VAL A 369 -11.30 -14.45 -15.56
C VAL A 369 -10.63 -14.99 -14.31
N LEU A 370 -9.93 -14.13 -13.54
CA LEU A 370 -9.30 -14.54 -12.28
C LEU A 370 -10.35 -14.96 -11.25
N LEU A 371 -11.41 -14.17 -11.07
CA LEU A 371 -12.45 -14.51 -10.11
C LEU A 371 -13.13 -15.84 -10.49
N ALA A 372 -13.60 -15.97 -11.72
CA ALA A 372 -14.26 -17.17 -12.19
C ALA A 372 -13.37 -18.41 -12.11
N GLY A 373 -12.11 -18.29 -12.54
CA GLY A 373 -11.16 -19.40 -12.47
C GLY A 373 -10.83 -19.81 -11.04
N LEU A 374 -10.64 -18.87 -10.13
CA LEU A 374 -10.42 -19.17 -8.72
C LEU A 374 -11.63 -19.88 -8.11
N ARG A 375 -12.87 -19.50 -8.47
CA ARG A 375 -14.08 -20.23 -8.04
C ARG A 375 -14.11 -21.67 -8.54
N THR A 376 -13.81 -21.89 -9.82
CA THR A 376 -13.79 -23.26 -10.39
C THR A 376 -12.65 -24.12 -9.84
N LEU A 377 -11.57 -23.49 -9.35
CA LEU A 377 -10.47 -24.16 -8.64
C LEU A 377 -10.76 -24.33 -7.12
N GLY A 378 -11.94 -23.94 -6.65
CA GLY A 378 -12.38 -24.13 -5.27
C GLY A 378 -11.76 -23.13 -4.27
N VAL A 379 -11.22 -22.02 -4.74
CA VAL A 379 -10.62 -20.99 -3.88
C VAL A 379 -11.69 -20.14 -3.22
N GLY A 380 -11.57 -19.92 -1.92
CA GLY A 380 -12.46 -19.09 -1.13
C GLY A 380 -13.13 -19.82 0.02
N GLU A 381 -14.34 -19.40 0.38
CA GLU A 381 -15.13 -20.05 1.40
C GLU A 381 -15.88 -21.24 0.80
N ILE A 382 -15.88 -22.36 1.52
CA ILE A 382 -16.44 -23.64 1.03
C ILE A 382 -17.91 -23.46 0.62
N GLY A 383 -18.22 -23.79 -0.63
CA GLY A 383 -19.58 -23.77 -1.20
C GLY A 383 -20.11 -22.38 -1.54
N LEU A 384 -19.30 -21.30 -1.44
CA LEU A 384 -19.72 -19.95 -1.80
C LEU A 384 -19.11 -19.55 -3.15
N GLY A 385 -19.92 -19.44 -4.21
CA GLY A 385 -19.49 -19.15 -5.58
C GLY A 385 -18.82 -20.35 -6.28
N VAL A 386 -18.63 -21.47 -5.58
CA VAL A 386 -18.12 -22.73 -6.14
C VAL A 386 -19.32 -23.56 -6.58
N PHE A 387 -19.61 -23.56 -7.86
CA PHE A 387 -20.83 -24.17 -8.41
C PHE A 387 -20.63 -25.59 -8.93
N ASP A 388 -19.39 -26.06 -9.03
CA ASP A 388 -19.05 -27.43 -9.39
C ASP A 388 -18.12 -28.02 -8.31
N GLU A 389 -18.70 -28.76 -7.37
CA GLU A 389 -17.95 -29.31 -6.24
C GLU A 389 -17.11 -30.57 -6.58
N ASN A 390 -17.31 -31.13 -7.77
CA ASN A 390 -16.74 -32.43 -8.08
C ASN A 390 -15.49 -32.38 -8.95
N ASP A 391 -15.13 -31.24 -9.48
CA ASP A 391 -14.03 -31.18 -10.43
C ASP A 391 -13.25 -29.86 -10.31
N THR A 392 -12.08 -29.93 -9.69
CA THR A 392 -11.12 -28.84 -9.64
C THR A 392 -10.47 -28.60 -11.02
N GLN A 393 -11.30 -28.44 -12.06
CA GLN A 393 -10.89 -28.09 -13.41
C GLN A 393 -11.12 -26.61 -13.69
N LEU A 394 -10.22 -26.00 -14.39
CA LEU A 394 -10.42 -24.66 -14.92
C LEU A 394 -11.41 -24.72 -16.08
N ASN A 395 -12.61 -24.23 -15.87
CA ASN A 395 -13.72 -24.29 -16.82
C ASN A 395 -14.66 -23.07 -16.73
N THR A 396 -15.65 -23.00 -17.61
CA THR A 396 -16.59 -21.87 -17.74
C THR A 396 -17.84 -21.97 -16.84
N ALA A 397 -17.91 -22.99 -15.97
CA ALA A 397 -19.11 -23.27 -15.18
C ALA A 397 -19.58 -22.09 -14.30
N PHE A 398 -18.66 -21.27 -13.79
CA PHE A 398 -19.02 -20.06 -13.04
C PHE A 398 -19.88 -19.11 -13.90
N PHE A 399 -19.44 -18.81 -15.11
CA PHE A 399 -20.14 -17.91 -16.01
C PHE A 399 -21.51 -18.44 -16.42
N GLU A 400 -21.59 -19.74 -16.75
CA GLU A 400 -22.83 -20.40 -17.12
C GLU A 400 -23.87 -20.34 -15.99
N LYS A 401 -23.45 -20.56 -14.73
CA LYS A 401 -24.34 -20.53 -13.57
C LYS A 401 -24.80 -19.13 -13.19
N ILE A 402 -23.93 -18.13 -13.28
CA ILE A 402 -24.30 -16.74 -13.00
C ILE A 402 -25.31 -16.19 -14.01
N LEU A 403 -25.26 -16.66 -15.25
CA LEU A 403 -26.15 -16.23 -16.33
C LEU A 403 -27.40 -17.12 -16.50
N ASP A 404 -27.49 -18.24 -15.77
CA ASP A 404 -28.61 -19.15 -15.91
C ASP A 404 -29.92 -18.51 -15.40
N VAL A 405 -30.84 -18.22 -16.33
CA VAL A 405 -32.12 -17.58 -16.04
C VAL A 405 -33.11 -18.49 -15.27
N ASP A 406 -32.84 -19.78 -15.17
CA ASP A 406 -33.63 -20.72 -14.40
C ASP A 406 -33.23 -20.76 -12.91
N ILE A 407 -32.23 -20.03 -12.50
CA ILE A 407 -31.79 -19.88 -11.11
C ILE A 407 -32.40 -18.62 -10.52
N GLU A 408 -33.24 -18.80 -9.49
CA GLU A 408 -33.78 -17.70 -8.70
C GLU A 408 -32.91 -17.45 -7.48
N TRP A 409 -32.26 -16.28 -7.44
CA TRP A 409 -31.40 -15.86 -6.34
C TRP A 409 -32.20 -15.14 -5.24
N LYS A 410 -31.96 -15.52 -3.99
CA LYS A 410 -32.60 -14.95 -2.80
C LYS A 410 -31.53 -14.55 -1.78
N ASN A 411 -31.56 -13.32 -1.31
CA ASN A 411 -30.70 -12.92 -0.20
C ASN A 411 -31.11 -13.68 1.08
N ILE A 412 -30.14 -14.31 1.74
CA ILE A 412 -30.34 -15.10 2.97
C ILE A 412 -29.54 -14.55 4.16
N ASP A 413 -28.48 -13.79 3.92
CA ASP A 413 -27.66 -13.13 4.92
C ASP A 413 -26.97 -11.92 4.27
N ASP A 414 -26.22 -11.10 5.00
CA ASP A 414 -25.65 -9.81 4.61
C ASP A 414 -25.24 -9.77 3.13
N ASP A 415 -24.17 -10.45 2.76
CA ASP A 415 -23.66 -10.51 1.38
C ASP A 415 -23.85 -11.90 0.72
N ILE A 416 -24.73 -12.78 1.29
CA ILE A 416 -24.89 -14.15 0.84
C ILE A 416 -26.27 -14.37 0.22
N PHE A 417 -26.28 -15.06 -0.92
CA PHE A 417 -27.46 -15.38 -1.69
C PHE A 417 -27.57 -16.90 -1.90
N GLU A 418 -28.78 -17.42 -1.80
CA GLU A 418 -29.12 -18.80 -2.17
C GLU A 418 -29.82 -18.81 -3.52
N GLY A 419 -29.27 -19.58 -4.46
CA GLY A 419 -29.82 -19.79 -5.79
C GLY A 419 -30.54 -21.14 -5.88
N TYR A 420 -31.79 -21.13 -6.25
CA TYR A 420 -32.59 -22.35 -6.47
C TYR A 420 -32.86 -22.53 -7.96
N CYS A 421 -32.47 -23.69 -8.49
CA CYS A 421 -32.80 -24.09 -9.85
C CYS A 421 -33.92 -25.15 -9.82
N SER A 422 -35.11 -24.79 -10.31
CA SER A 422 -36.27 -25.70 -10.32
C SER A 422 -36.08 -26.93 -11.21
N LYS A 423 -35.26 -26.83 -12.25
CA LYS A 423 -35.01 -27.91 -13.21
C LYS A 423 -34.11 -29.01 -12.65
N THR A 424 -33.10 -28.62 -11.84
CA THR A 424 -32.10 -29.54 -11.30
C THR A 424 -32.34 -29.85 -9.81
N SER A 425 -33.24 -29.13 -9.16
CA SER A 425 -33.44 -29.16 -7.69
C SER A 425 -32.16 -28.93 -6.91
N SER A 426 -31.21 -28.14 -7.47
CA SER A 426 -29.96 -27.80 -6.85
C SER A 426 -30.05 -26.47 -6.09
N ASN A 427 -29.44 -26.42 -4.93
CA ASN A 427 -29.24 -25.20 -4.16
C ASN A 427 -27.78 -24.75 -4.32
N LEU A 428 -27.60 -23.54 -4.80
CA LEU A 428 -26.31 -22.92 -4.95
C LEU A 428 -26.18 -21.78 -3.94
N LYS A 429 -24.96 -21.40 -3.62
CA LYS A 429 -24.68 -20.20 -2.82
C LYS A 429 -23.71 -19.30 -3.55
N ALA A 430 -23.99 -18.00 -3.53
CA ALA A 430 -23.14 -16.98 -4.12
C ALA A 430 -23.04 -15.78 -3.18
N SER A 431 -21.94 -15.03 -3.28
CA SER A 431 -21.81 -13.74 -2.63
C SER A 431 -22.31 -12.60 -3.53
N ALA A 432 -22.45 -11.40 -2.98
CA ALA A 432 -22.67 -10.20 -3.78
C ALA A 432 -21.57 -9.99 -4.82
N VAL A 433 -20.30 -10.34 -4.47
CA VAL A 433 -19.16 -10.34 -5.40
C VAL A 433 -19.38 -11.26 -6.59
N ASP A 434 -19.95 -12.43 -6.38
CA ASP A 434 -20.21 -13.37 -7.49
C ASP A 434 -21.35 -12.85 -8.39
N LEU A 435 -22.43 -12.36 -7.79
CA LEU A 435 -23.63 -11.94 -8.53
C LEU A 435 -23.44 -10.64 -9.30
N ILE A 436 -22.47 -9.78 -8.95
CA ILE A 436 -22.19 -8.55 -9.71
C ILE A 436 -21.80 -8.83 -11.16
N PHE A 437 -21.18 -9.99 -11.43
CA PHE A 437 -20.79 -10.42 -12.77
C PHE A 437 -21.99 -10.77 -13.67
N GLY A 438 -23.15 -11.04 -13.11
CA GLY A 438 -24.41 -11.21 -13.84
C GLY A 438 -25.28 -9.95 -13.88
N SER A 439 -24.99 -8.93 -13.07
CA SER A 439 -25.88 -7.77 -12.89
C SER A 439 -25.29 -6.43 -13.35
N ASN A 440 -23.98 -6.21 -13.24
CA ASN A 440 -23.35 -5.02 -13.77
C ASN A 440 -23.21 -5.14 -15.30
N SER A 441 -23.59 -4.10 -16.04
CA SER A 441 -23.68 -4.18 -17.52
C SER A 441 -22.35 -4.49 -18.22
N GLU A 442 -21.24 -3.96 -17.72
CA GLU A 442 -19.89 -4.20 -18.27
C GLU A 442 -19.43 -5.62 -17.93
N LEU A 443 -19.46 -5.98 -16.63
CA LEU A 443 -19.03 -7.30 -16.17
C LEU A 443 -19.90 -8.42 -16.76
N ARG A 444 -21.21 -8.17 -16.91
CA ARG A 444 -22.11 -9.12 -17.55
C ARG A 444 -21.75 -9.34 -19.02
N ALA A 445 -21.43 -8.30 -19.77
CA ALA A 445 -21.02 -8.45 -21.18
C ALA A 445 -19.75 -9.31 -21.31
N ILE A 446 -18.78 -9.14 -20.40
CA ILE A 446 -17.57 -9.97 -20.34
C ILE A 446 -17.93 -11.41 -19.93
N THR A 447 -18.79 -11.57 -18.96
CA THR A 447 -19.30 -12.88 -18.51
C THR A 447 -20.02 -13.63 -19.64
N GLU A 448 -20.87 -12.95 -20.40
CA GLU A 448 -21.58 -13.52 -21.56
C GLU A 448 -20.61 -13.97 -22.66
N PHE A 449 -19.50 -13.25 -22.88
CA PHE A 449 -18.44 -13.66 -23.79
C PHE A 449 -17.83 -15.00 -23.39
N TYR A 450 -17.37 -15.13 -22.13
CA TYR A 450 -16.75 -16.37 -21.65
C TYR A 450 -17.72 -17.52 -21.39
N ALA A 451 -19.02 -17.27 -21.28
CA ALA A 451 -20.05 -18.30 -21.19
C ALA A 451 -20.41 -18.94 -22.53
N SER A 452 -19.90 -18.41 -23.65
CA SER A 452 -20.17 -18.98 -24.98
C SER A 452 -19.44 -20.31 -25.18
N ASP A 453 -20.04 -21.22 -25.96
CA ASP A 453 -19.57 -22.60 -26.15
C ASP A 453 -18.14 -22.70 -26.71
N ASP A 454 -17.68 -21.70 -27.44
CA ASP A 454 -16.38 -21.63 -28.08
C ASP A 454 -15.32 -20.82 -27.32
N ALA A 455 -15.67 -20.23 -26.18
CA ALA A 455 -14.78 -19.34 -25.43
C ALA A 455 -13.88 -20.07 -24.40
N ARG A 456 -13.99 -21.37 -24.23
CA ARG A 456 -13.26 -22.10 -23.19
C ARG A 456 -11.74 -21.98 -23.31
N GLU A 457 -11.20 -22.10 -24.52
CA GLU A 457 -9.75 -21.99 -24.74
C GLU A 457 -9.25 -20.57 -24.45
N GLU A 458 -10.02 -19.56 -24.88
CA GLU A 458 -9.72 -18.15 -24.61
C GLU A 458 -9.77 -17.85 -23.13
N PHE A 459 -10.81 -18.33 -22.42
CA PHE A 459 -10.89 -18.18 -20.95
C PHE A 459 -9.65 -18.75 -20.24
N VAL A 460 -9.21 -19.96 -20.62
CA VAL A 460 -8.03 -20.58 -20.00
C VAL A 460 -6.78 -19.78 -20.29
N HIS A 461 -6.63 -19.30 -21.53
CA HIS A 461 -5.50 -18.46 -21.94
C HIS A 461 -5.46 -17.16 -21.13
N ASP A 462 -6.56 -16.41 -21.10
CA ASP A 462 -6.65 -15.14 -20.41
C ASP A 462 -6.50 -15.27 -18.88
N PHE A 463 -7.02 -16.37 -18.31
CA PHE A 463 -6.79 -16.70 -16.90
C PHE A 463 -5.30 -16.92 -16.61
N VAL A 464 -4.59 -17.69 -17.45
CA VAL A 464 -3.17 -17.97 -17.26
C VAL A 464 -2.33 -16.68 -17.40
N GLU A 465 -2.67 -15.80 -18.34
CA GLU A 465 -2.00 -14.50 -18.47
C GLU A 465 -2.22 -13.61 -17.25
N ALA A 466 -3.48 -13.45 -16.82
CA ALA A 466 -3.82 -12.66 -15.65
C ALA A 466 -3.22 -13.23 -14.35
N TRP A 467 -3.21 -14.56 -14.19
CA TRP A 467 -2.53 -15.23 -13.08
C TRP A 467 -1.03 -14.96 -13.09
N THR A 468 -0.36 -15.14 -14.23
CA THR A 468 1.07 -14.89 -14.39
C THR A 468 1.42 -13.44 -14.06
N LYS A 469 0.59 -12.49 -14.49
CA LYS A 469 0.73 -11.08 -14.13
C LYS A 469 0.74 -10.90 -12.61
N VAL A 470 -0.26 -11.43 -11.88
CA VAL A 470 -0.32 -11.30 -10.42
C VAL A 470 0.90 -11.95 -9.75
N MET A 471 1.32 -13.12 -10.20
CA MET A 471 2.48 -13.82 -9.65
C MET A 471 3.82 -13.11 -9.89
N THR A 472 3.87 -12.11 -10.77
CA THR A 472 5.11 -11.41 -11.15
C THR A 472 5.10 -9.90 -10.87
N LEU A 473 4.03 -9.34 -10.29
CA LEU A 473 3.91 -7.89 -10.02
C LEU A 473 5.08 -7.32 -9.19
N ASP A 474 5.66 -8.10 -8.31
CA ASP A 474 6.76 -7.72 -7.43
C ASP A 474 8.16 -8.08 -7.97
N ARG A 475 8.24 -8.53 -9.23
CA ARG A 475 9.50 -8.98 -9.85
C ARG A 475 10.17 -7.83 -10.60
N PHE A 476 10.59 -6.81 -9.86
CA PHE A 476 11.31 -5.64 -10.40
C PHE A 476 12.73 -5.97 -10.92
N ASP A 477 13.18 -7.19 -10.75
CA ASP A 477 14.45 -7.70 -11.27
C ASP A 477 14.36 -8.24 -12.70
N LEU A 478 13.17 -8.28 -13.29
CA LEU A 478 12.95 -8.74 -14.66
C LEU A 478 13.09 -7.62 -15.70
N ASP A 479 12.87 -6.38 -15.29
CA ASP A 479 12.94 -5.18 -16.15
C ASP A 479 14.32 -4.50 -16.14
N SER A 480 15.33 -5.08 -15.47
CA SER A 480 16.65 -4.49 -15.26
C SER A 480 17.74 -5.07 -16.18
#